data_0610e39b950fc1f709092a3a43abe120
#
_entry.id   0610e39b950fc1f709092a3a43abe120
#
_cell.length_a   1.000
_cell.length_b   1.000
_cell.length_c   1.000
_cell.angle_alpha   90.00
_cell.angle_beta   90.00
_cell.angle_gamma   90.00
#
_symmetry.space_group_name_H-M   'P 1'
#
loop_
_entity.id
_entity.type
_entity.pdbx_description
1 polymer ?
#
loop_
_entity_poly.entity_id
_entity_poly.type
_entity_poly.pdbx_seq_one_letter_code
_entity_poly.pdbx_strand_id
1 'polypeptide(L)'
;MKKNNGIFVKIDPYVAYKEHDNDGKLVQGGFDNSIVVDNLKKLGYKHFGFNLMQDTLQPRWMHVINTDRNMDEVLKDMESKTRQILRKNEKCGITTREIERSELPKFKDIMQHTSDRREFVDRPLSYYEKMWDSLHDSGILKIRVAEIDFDLYEKNTQDELDLIKKELKDRIDKKSN
;
A
#
# COMPACT_ATOMS: atom_id res chain seq x y z
N MET A 1 16.72 -28.35 11.98
CA MET A 1 15.63 -29.30 11.67
C MET A 1 15.52 -30.43 12.70
N LYS A 2 16.56 -31.23 12.94
CA LYS A 2 16.53 -32.36 13.91
C LYS A 2 16.07 -31.95 15.31
N LYS A 3 16.48 -30.77 15.79
CA LYS A 3 16.16 -30.25 17.13
C LYS A 3 14.64 -29.97 17.34
N ASN A 4 13.87 -29.78 16.26
CA ASN A 4 12.45 -29.45 16.30
C ASN A 4 11.57 -30.44 15.53
N ASN A 5 12.08 -31.65 15.25
CA ASN A 5 11.39 -32.70 14.48
C ASN A 5 10.84 -32.21 13.10
N GLY A 6 11.52 -31.22 12.52
CA GLY A 6 11.13 -30.66 11.23
C GLY A 6 11.54 -31.58 10.07
N ILE A 7 10.63 -31.77 9.12
CA ILE A 7 10.85 -32.61 7.92
C ILE A 7 11.55 -31.80 6.84
N PHE A 8 11.15 -30.55 6.63
CA PHE A 8 11.75 -29.62 5.66
C PHE A 8 11.67 -28.18 6.14
N VAL A 9 12.43 -27.28 5.51
CA VAL A 9 12.34 -25.83 5.67
C VAL A 9 12.03 -25.22 4.29
N LYS A 10 10.94 -24.47 4.19
CA LYS A 10 10.64 -23.61 3.06
C LYS A 10 10.96 -22.17 3.46
N ILE A 11 11.74 -21.47 2.64
CA ILE A 11 12.09 -20.07 2.84
C ILE A 11 11.65 -19.25 1.63
N ASP A 12 11.22 -18.02 1.87
CA ASP A 12 10.88 -17.03 0.86
C ASP A 12 11.53 -15.70 1.30
N PRO A 13 12.84 -15.54 1.02
CA PRO A 13 13.58 -14.39 1.50
C PRO A 13 13.16 -13.11 0.77
N TYR A 14 12.97 -12.04 1.53
CA TYR A 14 12.70 -10.71 0.97
C TYR A 14 13.98 -10.10 0.39
N VAL A 15 14.37 -10.59 -0.77
CA VAL A 15 15.54 -10.11 -1.52
C VAL A 15 15.13 -9.85 -2.95
N ALA A 16 15.29 -8.60 -3.38
CA ALA A 16 15.08 -8.26 -4.79
C ALA A 16 16.10 -9.03 -5.65
N TYR A 17 15.62 -9.75 -6.66
CA TYR A 17 16.45 -10.64 -7.47
C TYR A 17 17.25 -9.88 -8.53
N LYS A 18 16.55 -9.12 -9.38
CA LYS A 18 17.13 -8.27 -10.44
C LYS A 18 16.28 -7.04 -10.65
N GLU A 19 16.91 -5.97 -11.08
CA GLU A 19 16.20 -4.73 -11.39
C GLU A 19 15.52 -4.81 -12.76
N HIS A 20 14.26 -4.36 -12.79
CA HIS A 20 13.46 -4.29 -14.02
C HIS A 20 12.83 -2.91 -14.12
N ASP A 21 12.65 -2.45 -15.35
CA ASP A 21 11.91 -1.23 -15.64
C ASP A 21 10.39 -1.43 -15.51
N ASN A 22 9.62 -0.37 -15.74
CA ASN A 22 8.15 -0.41 -15.65
C ASN A 22 7.50 -1.35 -16.66
N ASP A 23 8.20 -1.72 -17.72
CA ASP A 23 7.76 -2.70 -18.73
C ASP A 23 8.16 -4.15 -18.37
N GLY A 24 8.86 -4.33 -17.25
CA GLY A 24 9.35 -5.65 -16.81
C GLY A 24 10.62 -6.11 -17.53
N LYS A 25 11.33 -5.23 -18.27
CA LYS A 25 12.60 -5.54 -18.91
C LYS A 25 13.76 -5.33 -17.94
N LEU A 26 14.80 -6.14 -18.06
CA LEU A 26 16.01 -6.00 -17.26
C LEU A 26 16.67 -4.64 -17.51
N VAL A 27 16.97 -3.92 -16.44
CA VAL A 27 17.71 -2.67 -16.49
C VAL A 27 19.20 -3.00 -16.69
N GLN A 28 19.79 -2.44 -17.75
CA GLN A 28 21.21 -2.61 -18.01
C GLN A 28 22.04 -1.86 -16.94
N GLY A 29 22.89 -2.58 -16.22
CA GLY A 29 23.67 -2.02 -15.10
C GLY A 29 22.88 -1.89 -13.79
N GLY A 30 21.63 -2.34 -13.76
CA GLY A 30 20.83 -2.48 -12.54
C GLY A 30 21.36 -3.55 -11.58
N PHE A 31 20.82 -3.62 -10.37
CA PHE A 31 21.27 -4.62 -9.40
C PHE A 31 20.95 -6.05 -9.86
N ASP A 32 21.86 -6.99 -9.54
CA ASP A 32 21.71 -8.43 -9.76
C ASP A 32 22.10 -9.19 -8.49
N ASN A 33 21.11 -9.72 -7.77
CA ASN A 33 21.27 -10.51 -6.57
C ASN A 33 21.08 -12.01 -6.83
N SER A 34 21.28 -12.48 -8.07
CA SER A 34 21.19 -13.91 -8.41
C SER A 34 22.12 -14.79 -7.58
N ILE A 35 23.24 -14.20 -7.10
CA ILE A 35 24.17 -14.86 -6.17
C ILE A 35 23.49 -15.41 -4.91
N VAL A 36 22.40 -14.81 -4.44
CA VAL A 36 21.65 -15.29 -3.27
C VAL A 36 21.02 -16.65 -3.58
N VAL A 37 20.40 -16.80 -4.74
CA VAL A 37 19.82 -18.07 -5.20
C VAL A 37 20.90 -19.12 -5.38
N ASP A 38 22.03 -18.75 -5.95
CA ASP A 38 23.14 -19.69 -6.18
C ASP A 38 23.78 -20.15 -4.86
N ASN A 39 23.93 -19.27 -3.89
CA ASN A 39 24.41 -19.63 -2.56
C ASN A 39 23.43 -20.57 -1.83
N LEU A 40 22.13 -20.31 -1.93
CA LEU A 40 21.12 -21.21 -1.37
C LEU A 40 21.16 -22.60 -2.03
N LYS A 41 21.33 -22.66 -3.34
CA LYS A 41 21.52 -23.96 -4.05
C LYS A 41 22.76 -24.70 -3.57
N LYS A 42 23.89 -24.00 -3.39
CA LYS A 42 25.14 -24.60 -2.82
C LYS A 42 24.93 -25.14 -1.42
N LEU A 43 24.04 -24.55 -0.63
CA LEU A 43 23.64 -25.03 0.71
C LEU A 43 22.62 -26.18 0.67
N GLY A 44 22.26 -26.68 -0.51
CA GLY A 44 21.35 -27.82 -0.70
C GLY A 44 19.87 -27.44 -0.76
N TYR A 45 19.53 -26.15 -0.90
CA TYR A 45 18.14 -25.74 -1.14
C TYR A 45 17.76 -25.98 -2.59
N LYS A 46 16.52 -26.43 -2.80
CA LYS A 46 15.92 -26.54 -4.13
C LYS A 46 15.14 -25.27 -4.43
N HIS A 47 15.48 -24.58 -5.53
CA HIS A 47 14.71 -23.43 -5.99
C HIS A 47 13.48 -23.92 -6.78
N PHE A 48 12.29 -23.47 -6.37
CA PHE A 48 11.01 -23.86 -7.01
C PHE A 48 10.56 -22.94 -8.15
N GLY A 49 11.40 -22.00 -8.55
CA GLY A 49 11.04 -20.96 -9.50
C GLY A 49 10.46 -19.73 -8.82
N PHE A 50 10.04 -18.77 -9.62
CA PHE A 50 9.32 -17.59 -9.17
C PHE A 50 7.83 -17.82 -9.34
N ASN A 51 7.02 -17.38 -8.36
CA ASN A 51 5.57 -17.43 -8.47
C ASN A 51 5.07 -16.55 -9.63
N LEU A 52 3.94 -16.93 -10.20
CA LEU A 52 3.27 -16.13 -11.24
C LEU A 52 2.28 -15.14 -10.63
N MET A 53 1.74 -15.48 -9.46
CA MET A 53 0.78 -14.68 -8.69
C MET A 53 1.18 -14.65 -7.21
N GLN A 54 0.32 -14.22 -6.32
CA GLN A 54 0.55 -14.24 -4.86
C GLN A 54 0.39 -15.65 -4.25
N ASP A 55 1.09 -16.64 -4.81
CA ASP A 55 1.03 -18.03 -4.33
C ASP A 55 1.90 -18.27 -3.09
N THR A 56 2.73 -17.29 -2.73
CA THR A 56 3.66 -17.32 -1.60
C THR A 56 3.58 -16.02 -0.81
N LEU A 57 4.40 -15.89 0.25
CA LEU A 57 4.44 -14.69 1.10
C LEU A 57 4.92 -13.43 0.35
N GLN A 58 5.76 -13.61 -0.68
CA GLN A 58 6.33 -12.49 -1.42
C GLN A 58 5.77 -12.43 -2.86
N PRO A 59 5.32 -11.27 -3.33
CA PRO A 59 4.94 -11.09 -4.71
C PRO A 59 6.18 -11.15 -5.62
N ARG A 60 6.00 -11.67 -6.82
CA ARG A 60 7.08 -11.73 -7.83
C ARG A 60 7.54 -10.34 -8.26
N TRP A 61 6.58 -9.44 -8.43
CA TRP A 61 6.82 -8.08 -8.89
C TRP A 61 6.33 -7.08 -7.87
N MET A 62 7.12 -6.08 -7.59
CA MET A 62 6.76 -4.96 -6.72
C MET A 62 7.17 -3.65 -7.37
N HIS A 63 6.26 -2.67 -7.33
CA HIS A 63 6.61 -1.29 -7.59
C HIS A 63 7.13 -0.65 -6.30
N VAL A 64 8.28 -0.01 -6.38
CA VAL A 64 8.91 0.64 -5.23
C VAL A 64 8.95 2.14 -5.47
N ILE A 65 8.51 2.92 -4.49
CA ILE A 65 8.63 4.37 -4.47
C ILE A 65 9.69 4.72 -3.42
N ASN A 66 10.76 5.38 -3.86
CA ASN A 66 11.70 5.96 -2.92
C ASN A 66 11.09 7.22 -2.30
N THR A 67 10.85 7.19 -0.98
CA THR A 67 10.27 8.30 -0.21
C THR A 67 11.32 9.14 0.52
N ASP A 68 12.60 8.78 0.44
CA ASP A 68 13.72 9.56 1.00
C ASP A 68 14.13 10.69 0.05
N ARG A 69 13.15 11.57 -0.24
CA ARG A 69 13.29 12.74 -1.09
C ARG A 69 12.11 13.70 -0.91
N ASN A 70 12.18 14.87 -1.51
CA ASN A 70 11.11 15.86 -1.42
C ASN A 70 9.77 15.33 -1.95
N MET A 71 8.67 15.65 -1.25
CA MET A 71 7.32 15.23 -1.63
C MET A 71 6.92 15.71 -3.04
N ASP A 72 7.34 16.92 -3.43
CA ASP A 72 7.04 17.46 -4.76
C ASP A 72 7.68 16.62 -5.88
N GLU A 73 8.88 16.08 -5.63
CA GLU A 73 9.54 15.17 -6.57
C GLU A 73 8.82 13.83 -6.64
N VAL A 74 8.40 13.29 -5.49
CA VAL A 74 7.60 12.06 -5.44
C VAL A 74 6.30 12.23 -6.22
N LEU A 75 5.59 13.35 -6.01
CA LEU A 75 4.35 13.67 -6.72
C LEU A 75 4.59 13.84 -8.23
N LYS A 76 5.69 14.47 -8.62
CA LYS A 76 6.05 14.68 -10.02
C LYS A 76 6.23 13.37 -10.78
N ASP A 77 6.81 12.37 -10.14
CA ASP A 77 7.06 11.06 -10.73
C ASP A 77 5.80 10.17 -10.78
N MET A 78 4.75 10.53 -10.04
CA MET A 78 3.47 9.82 -10.11
C MET A 78 2.76 10.10 -11.44
N GLU A 79 1.99 9.14 -11.91
CA GLU A 79 1.09 9.34 -13.06
C GLU A 79 0.11 10.48 -12.82
N SER A 80 -0.24 11.21 -13.88
CA SER A 80 -1.19 12.32 -13.82
C SER A 80 -2.52 11.93 -13.16
N LYS A 81 -3.05 10.75 -13.47
CA LYS A 81 -4.28 10.21 -12.88
C LYS A 81 -4.17 10.03 -11.37
N THR A 82 -3.03 9.53 -10.89
CA THR A 82 -2.78 9.36 -9.45
C THR A 82 -2.76 10.70 -8.73
N ARG A 83 -2.07 11.71 -9.30
CA ARG A 83 -2.07 13.07 -8.75
C ARG A 83 -3.48 13.70 -8.70
N GLN A 84 -4.30 13.46 -9.71
CA GLN A 84 -5.70 13.93 -9.74
C GLN A 84 -6.53 13.27 -8.63
N ILE A 85 -6.34 11.96 -8.40
CA ILE A 85 -7.03 11.22 -7.32
C ILE A 85 -6.62 11.78 -5.95
N LEU A 86 -5.33 12.04 -5.72
CA LEU A 86 -4.86 12.62 -4.47
C LEU A 86 -5.51 13.97 -4.19
N ARG A 87 -5.49 14.89 -5.18
CA ARG A 87 -6.14 16.21 -5.04
C ARG A 87 -7.66 16.10 -4.82
N LYS A 88 -8.30 15.11 -5.46
CA LYS A 88 -9.74 14.87 -5.24
C LYS A 88 -9.98 14.39 -3.81
N ASN A 89 -9.16 13.50 -3.29
CA ASN A 89 -9.28 13.01 -1.93
C ASN A 89 -9.12 14.13 -0.89
N GLU A 90 -8.17 15.05 -1.09
CA GLU A 90 -8.02 16.24 -0.25
C GLU A 90 -9.28 17.11 -0.26
N LYS A 91 -9.85 17.37 -1.45
CA LYS A 91 -11.12 18.11 -1.59
C LYS A 91 -12.30 17.39 -0.94
N CYS A 92 -12.28 16.05 -0.92
CA CYS A 92 -13.29 15.24 -0.25
C CYS A 92 -13.10 15.18 1.28
N GLY A 93 -12.16 15.94 1.86
CA GLY A 93 -11.91 15.93 3.30
C GLY A 93 -11.33 14.63 3.82
N ILE A 94 -10.62 13.89 2.96
CA ILE A 94 -9.93 12.65 3.36
C ILE A 94 -8.57 13.01 3.94
N THR A 95 -8.35 12.64 5.19
CA THR A 95 -7.08 12.80 5.90
C THR A 95 -6.54 11.44 6.34
N THR A 96 -5.23 11.37 6.59
CA THR A 96 -4.60 10.15 7.09
C THR A 96 -3.80 10.47 8.34
N ARG A 97 -3.92 9.63 9.35
CA ARG A 97 -3.12 9.74 10.58
C ARG A 97 -2.70 8.37 11.08
N GLU A 98 -1.71 8.34 11.93
CA GLU A 98 -1.36 7.16 12.70
C GLU A 98 -2.38 7.00 13.85
N ILE A 99 -2.77 5.76 14.16
CA ILE A 99 -3.69 5.50 15.25
C ILE A 99 -2.95 5.40 16.58
N GLU A 100 -3.69 5.58 17.67
CA GLU A 100 -3.24 5.30 19.02
C GLU A 100 -3.53 3.84 19.41
N ARG A 101 -2.79 3.32 20.40
CA ARG A 101 -3.02 1.94 20.90
C ARG A 101 -4.47 1.70 21.34
N SER A 102 -5.10 2.70 21.93
CA SER A 102 -6.51 2.67 22.38
C SER A 102 -7.50 2.50 21.23
N GLU A 103 -7.10 2.75 20.00
CA GLU A 103 -7.93 2.63 18.79
C GLU A 103 -7.83 1.25 18.11
N LEU A 104 -7.00 0.34 18.63
CA LEU A 104 -6.90 -1.03 18.11
C LEU A 104 -8.25 -1.76 18.04
N PRO A 105 -9.21 -1.59 18.97
CA PRO A 105 -10.54 -2.16 18.78
C PRO A 105 -11.25 -1.65 17.52
N LYS A 106 -11.20 -0.35 17.22
CA LYS A 106 -11.77 0.23 15.98
C LYS A 106 -11.08 -0.33 14.74
N PHE A 107 -9.76 -0.44 14.79
CA PHE A 107 -8.99 -1.09 13.71
C PHE A 107 -9.46 -2.54 13.49
N LYS A 108 -9.65 -3.30 14.59
CA LYS A 108 -10.18 -4.68 14.52
C LYS A 108 -11.57 -4.74 13.90
N ASP A 109 -12.45 -3.80 14.21
CA ASP A 109 -13.80 -3.74 13.62
C ASP A 109 -13.73 -3.53 12.09
N ILE A 110 -12.88 -2.62 11.63
CA ILE A 110 -12.64 -2.40 10.19
C ILE A 110 -12.09 -3.67 9.52
N MET A 111 -11.15 -4.35 10.18
CA MET A 111 -10.59 -5.62 9.70
C MET A 111 -11.65 -6.71 9.65
N GLN A 112 -12.55 -6.78 10.65
CA GLN A 112 -13.66 -7.75 10.67
C GLN A 112 -14.59 -7.53 9.49
N HIS A 113 -15.05 -6.29 9.24
CA HIS A 113 -15.88 -5.98 8.08
C HIS A 113 -15.20 -6.34 6.75
N THR A 114 -13.88 -6.16 6.67
CA THR A 114 -13.11 -6.53 5.48
C THR A 114 -13.02 -8.04 5.34
N SER A 115 -12.78 -8.75 6.44
CA SER A 115 -12.74 -10.21 6.53
C SER A 115 -14.06 -10.83 6.05
N ASP A 116 -15.17 -10.34 6.57
CA ASP A 116 -16.52 -10.82 6.22
C ASP A 116 -16.81 -10.61 4.71
N ARG A 117 -16.45 -9.45 4.17
CA ARG A 117 -16.63 -9.13 2.75
C ARG A 117 -15.73 -9.93 1.81
N ARG A 118 -14.52 -10.28 2.26
CA ARG A 118 -13.48 -10.94 1.44
C ARG A 118 -13.30 -12.41 1.76
N GLU A 119 -14.11 -12.94 2.71
CA GLU A 119 -14.14 -14.36 3.08
C GLU A 119 -12.77 -14.92 3.53
N PHE A 120 -12.03 -14.14 4.33
CA PHE A 120 -10.80 -14.62 4.97
C PHE A 120 -10.91 -14.62 6.49
N VAL A 121 -10.07 -15.40 7.17
CA VAL A 121 -10.06 -15.45 8.63
C VAL A 121 -9.16 -14.34 9.17
N ASP A 122 -9.76 -13.36 9.85
CA ASP A 122 -9.01 -12.30 10.52
C ASP A 122 -8.43 -12.78 11.87
N ARG A 123 -7.42 -12.04 12.35
CA ARG A 123 -6.78 -12.30 13.63
C ARG A 123 -7.61 -11.71 14.80
N PRO A 124 -7.56 -12.32 15.99
CA PRO A 124 -8.21 -11.76 17.16
C PRO A 124 -7.54 -10.44 17.59
N LEU A 125 -8.26 -9.57 18.31
CA LEU A 125 -7.75 -8.31 18.84
C LEU A 125 -6.44 -8.48 19.61
N SER A 126 -6.35 -9.53 20.43
CA SER A 126 -5.14 -9.83 21.21
C SER A 126 -3.88 -10.07 20.37
N TYR A 127 -4.03 -10.45 19.11
CA TYR A 127 -2.90 -10.54 18.17
C TYR A 127 -2.39 -9.14 17.81
N TYR A 128 -3.29 -8.21 17.50
CA TYR A 128 -2.92 -6.83 17.17
C TYR A 128 -2.35 -6.06 18.36
N GLU A 129 -2.87 -6.32 19.56
CA GLU A 129 -2.31 -5.76 20.81
C GLU A 129 -0.88 -6.24 21.05
N LYS A 130 -0.63 -7.55 20.96
CA LYS A 130 0.74 -8.10 21.09
C LYS A 130 1.69 -7.60 20.01
N MET A 131 1.20 -7.47 18.78
CA MET A 131 1.98 -6.94 17.67
C MET A 131 2.37 -5.48 17.95
N TRP A 132 1.42 -4.67 18.42
CA TRP A 132 1.66 -3.29 18.83
C TRP A 132 2.70 -3.21 19.94
N ASP A 133 2.45 -3.90 21.04
CA ASP A 133 3.32 -3.87 22.23
C ASP A 133 4.77 -4.36 21.94
N SER A 134 4.94 -5.19 20.92
CA SER A 134 6.25 -5.72 20.55
C SER A 134 7.01 -4.88 19.50
N LEU A 135 6.30 -4.13 18.65
CA LEU A 135 6.92 -3.60 17.43
C LEU A 135 6.75 -2.07 17.28
N HIS A 136 5.76 -1.45 17.94
CA HIS A 136 5.45 -0.03 17.75
C HIS A 136 6.59 0.86 18.27
N ASP A 137 7.04 0.66 19.50
CA ASP A 137 8.05 1.51 20.14
C ASP A 137 9.43 1.42 19.45
N SER A 138 9.67 0.33 18.75
CA SER A 138 10.89 0.17 17.91
C SER A 138 10.77 0.84 16.54
N GLY A 139 9.61 1.42 16.21
CA GLY A 139 9.34 2.05 14.91
C GLY A 139 9.13 1.08 13.75
N ILE A 140 9.09 -0.24 14.03
CA ILE A 140 8.89 -1.28 13.02
C ILE A 140 7.43 -1.36 12.57
N LEU A 141 6.49 -1.05 13.47
CA LEU A 141 5.06 -1.06 13.20
C LEU A 141 4.50 0.36 13.19
N LYS A 142 3.78 0.68 12.13
CA LYS A 142 2.90 1.86 12.03
C LYS A 142 1.56 1.43 11.46
N ILE A 143 0.48 1.76 12.16
CA ILE A 143 -0.89 1.55 11.65
C ILE A 143 -1.48 2.92 11.35
N ARG A 144 -1.91 3.13 10.12
CA ARG A 144 -2.51 4.39 9.68
C ARG A 144 -3.96 4.17 9.28
N VAL A 145 -4.78 5.16 9.57
CA VAL A 145 -6.19 5.20 9.19
C VAL A 145 -6.43 6.37 8.26
N ALA A 146 -7.31 6.17 7.29
CA ALA A 146 -7.88 7.24 6.50
C ALA A 146 -9.26 7.57 7.05
N GLU A 147 -9.51 8.85 7.29
CA GLU A 147 -10.77 9.37 7.82
C GLU A 147 -11.35 10.37 6.84
N ILE A 148 -12.68 10.41 6.75
CA ILE A 148 -13.40 11.39 5.95
C ILE A 148 -14.12 12.35 6.89
N ASP A 149 -13.92 13.65 6.65
CA ASP A 149 -14.70 14.71 7.28
C ASP A 149 -15.93 14.97 6.40
N PHE A 150 -17.09 14.50 6.86
CA PHE A 150 -18.33 14.61 6.10
C PHE A 150 -18.83 16.05 5.99
N ASP A 151 -18.61 16.91 6.99
CA ASP A 151 -19.03 18.32 6.96
C ASP A 151 -18.19 19.07 5.91
N LEU A 152 -16.89 18.83 5.91
CA LEU A 152 -15.98 19.40 4.90
C LEU A 152 -16.30 18.87 3.50
N TYR A 153 -16.60 17.58 3.39
CA TYR A 153 -16.98 16.96 2.12
C TYR A 153 -18.26 17.57 1.54
N GLU A 154 -19.30 17.73 2.36
CA GLU A 154 -20.57 18.34 1.95
C GLU A 154 -20.36 19.79 1.51
N LYS A 155 -19.66 20.59 2.32
CA LYS A 155 -19.33 21.98 2.00
C LYS A 155 -18.60 22.10 0.66
N ASN A 156 -17.50 21.35 0.49
CA ASN A 156 -16.69 21.45 -0.73
C ASN A 156 -17.47 20.97 -1.96
N THR A 157 -18.35 19.97 -1.80
CA THR A 157 -19.21 19.48 -2.88
C THR A 157 -20.25 20.52 -3.27
N GLN A 158 -20.84 21.23 -2.30
CA GLN A 158 -21.78 22.29 -2.55
C GLN A 158 -21.11 23.47 -3.25
N ASP A 159 -19.93 23.89 -2.80
CA ASP A 159 -19.14 24.97 -3.41
C ASP A 159 -18.81 24.64 -4.88
N GLU A 160 -18.41 23.40 -5.18
CA GLU A 160 -18.13 22.95 -6.55
C GLU A 160 -19.40 22.94 -7.42
N LEU A 161 -20.53 22.50 -6.87
CA LEU A 161 -21.81 22.52 -7.57
C LEU A 161 -22.23 23.94 -7.93
N ASP A 162 -22.08 24.89 -7.02
CA ASP A 162 -22.45 26.28 -7.25
C ASP A 162 -21.52 26.94 -8.28
N LEU A 163 -20.24 26.59 -8.30
CA LEU A 163 -19.32 27.04 -9.33
C LEU A 163 -19.72 26.51 -10.72
N ILE A 164 -20.04 25.22 -10.83
CA ILE A 164 -20.47 24.60 -12.09
C ILE A 164 -21.78 25.24 -12.60
N LYS A 165 -22.75 25.49 -11.71
CA LYS A 165 -24.01 26.16 -12.08
C LYS A 165 -23.76 27.56 -12.63
N LYS A 166 -22.86 28.32 -12.01
CA LYS A 166 -22.45 29.64 -12.46
C LYS A 166 -21.81 29.59 -13.85
N GLU A 167 -20.83 28.70 -14.04
CA GLU A 167 -20.18 28.53 -15.36
C GLU A 167 -21.15 28.11 -16.44
N LEU A 168 -22.11 27.24 -16.12
CA LEU A 168 -23.14 26.81 -17.07
C LEU A 168 -24.02 28.00 -17.50
N LYS A 169 -24.46 28.81 -16.54
CA LYS A 169 -25.24 30.03 -16.81
C LYS A 169 -24.48 30.99 -17.71
N ASP A 170 -23.21 31.28 -17.41
CA ASP A 170 -22.36 32.15 -18.21
C ASP A 170 -22.17 31.64 -19.65
N ARG A 171 -22.12 30.31 -19.83
CA ARG A 171 -22.03 29.70 -21.18
C ARG A 171 -23.34 29.81 -21.98
N ILE A 172 -24.49 29.69 -21.30
CA ILE A 172 -25.81 29.84 -21.93
C ILE A 172 -25.99 31.29 -22.35
N ASP A 173 -25.71 32.25 -21.49
CA ASP A 173 -25.84 33.67 -21.76
C ASP A 173 -24.94 34.13 -22.94
N LYS A 174 -23.71 33.58 -23.04
CA LYS A 174 -22.80 33.83 -24.18
C LYS A 174 -23.25 33.22 -25.51
N LYS A 175 -24.09 32.18 -25.50
CA LYS A 175 -24.63 31.58 -26.73
C LYS A 175 -25.92 32.22 -27.18
N SER A 176 -26.57 33.00 -26.33
CA SER A 176 -27.83 33.69 -26.61
C SER A 176 -27.62 35.11 -27.11
N ASN A 177 -26.38 35.59 -27.15
CA ASN A 177 -25.93 36.84 -27.76
C ASN A 177 -25.11 36.56 -29.02
#